data_aa91ea817b251ab1ba006d86947c65d6
#
_entry.id   aa91ea817b251ab1ba006d86947c65d6
#
_cell.length_a   1.000
_cell.length_b   1.000
_cell.length_c   1.000
_cell.angle_alpha   90.00
_cell.angle_beta   90.00
_cell.angle_gamma   90.00
#
_symmetry.space_group_name_H-M   'P 1'
#
loop_
_entity.id
_entity.type
_entity.pdbx_description
1 polymer ?
#
loop_
_entity_poly.entity_id
_entity_poly.type
_entity_poly.pdbx_seq_one_letter_code
_entity_poly.pdbx_strand_id
1 'polypeptide(L)'
;MKDKIIYDFSYSSTKINEKETRRNDFIKITNNKNISAMSKIVKPNKKIVEIKKDEINNTETLIVNSETSFILKKLGMKQVTQKTIMLFDFLTEELLANNSYKQVKNIDPKVSFSLEYYAELFGRKFDSKYVRTALRKELTEEFSRFQSMKIVIKKEDGGEVSLSLASGYNTSGKTMSINLDIDLVRMILNSPLTILPKTSFLDNENYELSKKLSTHYHLDGNIKKGNNNILSVKTLLEASGTKIPSYDDVMSSNRAWKKRIVNKLDEILNKISKQQGIEWEYCLAKKEPLEVQIKDIKTYDDFLKLYVKYEYKND
;
A
#
# COMPACT_ATOMS: atom_id res chain seq x y z
N MET A 1 -18.57 28.27 13.32
CA MET A 1 -18.96 26.86 13.42
C MET A 1 -17.76 26.08 13.92
N LYS A 2 -17.87 25.37 15.02
CA LYS A 2 -16.77 24.55 15.55
C LYS A 2 -16.78 23.24 14.78
N ASP A 3 -15.85 23.08 13.85
CA ASP A 3 -15.66 21.81 13.16
C ASP A 3 -15.16 20.79 14.19
N LYS A 4 -16.12 20.07 14.77
CA LYS A 4 -15.84 18.84 15.49
C LYS A 4 -15.52 17.77 14.44
N ILE A 5 -14.27 17.62 14.07
CA ILE A 5 -13.82 16.42 13.38
C ILE A 5 -13.89 15.31 14.42
N ILE A 6 -14.97 14.58 14.41
CA ILE A 6 -15.12 13.35 15.17
C ILE A 6 -14.39 12.30 14.35
N TYR A 7 -13.23 11.86 14.83
CA TYR A 7 -12.58 10.64 14.28
C TYR A 7 -13.46 9.46 14.68
N ASP A 8 -14.41 9.15 13.83
CA ASP A 8 -15.20 7.95 14.00
C ASP A 8 -14.37 6.76 13.53
N PHE A 9 -13.71 6.10 14.49
CA PHE A 9 -12.97 4.85 14.29
C PHE A 9 -13.90 3.66 13.96
N SER A 10 -15.19 3.88 13.83
CA SER A 10 -16.17 2.87 13.42
C SER A 10 -16.03 2.45 11.96
N TYR A 11 -15.01 2.95 11.24
CA TYR A 11 -14.78 2.62 9.84
C TYR A 11 -14.06 1.31 9.56
N SER A 12 -13.69 0.56 10.53
CA SER A 12 -13.69 -0.87 10.32
C SER A 12 -15.10 -1.34 10.64
N SER A 13 -15.99 -1.24 9.74
CA SER A 13 -17.38 -1.64 9.93
C SER A 13 -17.59 -3.14 9.85
N THR A 14 -16.58 -3.90 9.80
CA THR A 14 -16.65 -5.17 10.45
C THR A 14 -16.77 -4.88 11.93
N LYS A 15 -17.72 -5.53 12.60
CA LYS A 15 -17.72 -5.72 14.05
C LYS A 15 -16.45 -6.46 14.45
N ILE A 16 -15.29 -5.88 14.15
CA ILE A 16 -14.04 -6.29 14.73
C ILE A 16 -14.18 -5.85 16.17
N ASN A 17 -14.54 -6.80 17.01
CA ASN A 17 -14.58 -6.60 18.45
C ASN A 17 -13.31 -5.83 18.83
N GLU A 18 -13.39 -4.89 19.75
CA GLU A 18 -12.20 -4.26 20.34
C GLU A 18 -11.20 -5.31 20.85
N LYS A 19 -11.66 -6.53 21.16
CA LYS A 19 -10.83 -7.70 21.43
C LYS A 19 -10.01 -8.19 20.24
N GLU A 20 -10.48 -8.04 19.01
CA GLU A 20 -9.76 -8.47 17.78
C GLU A 20 -8.76 -7.42 17.32
N THR A 21 -9.03 -6.14 17.52
CA THR A 21 -8.01 -5.08 17.35
C THR A 21 -6.90 -5.14 18.40
N ARG A 22 -7.14 -5.80 19.53
CA ARG A 22 -6.13 -6.14 20.55
C ARG A 22 -5.32 -7.38 20.19
N ARG A 23 -5.75 -8.21 19.26
CA ARG A 23 -4.88 -9.21 18.66
C ARG A 23 -3.82 -8.44 17.88
N ASN A 24 -2.58 -8.61 18.27
CA ASN A 24 -1.37 -7.98 17.73
C ASN A 24 -1.10 -8.28 16.23
N ASP A 25 -2.08 -8.81 15.49
CA ASP A 25 -1.88 -9.40 14.16
C ASP A 25 -2.23 -8.48 13.00
N PHE A 26 -2.89 -7.35 13.27
CA PHE A 26 -3.30 -6.38 12.26
C PHE A 26 -2.79 -4.98 12.58
N ILE A 27 -2.63 -4.19 11.55
CA ILE A 27 -2.37 -2.76 11.63
C ILE A 27 -3.45 -1.97 10.89
N LYS A 28 -3.60 -0.69 11.24
CA LYS A 28 -4.51 0.24 10.57
C LYS A 28 -3.71 1.10 9.61
N ILE A 29 -4.18 1.20 8.38
CA ILE A 29 -3.57 2.06 7.37
C ILE A 29 -4.63 2.98 6.75
N THR A 30 -4.20 4.13 6.23
CA THR A 30 -5.10 5.03 5.51
C THR A 30 -5.50 4.45 4.15
N ASN A 31 -6.79 4.59 3.81
CA ASN A 31 -7.32 4.24 2.48
C ASN A 31 -7.61 5.50 1.65
N ASN A 32 -6.82 6.54 1.79
CA ASN A 32 -6.95 7.75 1.00
C ASN A 32 -6.53 7.52 -0.46
N LYS A 33 -7.38 7.89 -1.43
CA LYS A 33 -7.14 7.67 -2.86
C LYS A 33 -5.85 8.33 -3.37
N ASN A 34 -5.52 9.52 -2.87
CA ASN A 34 -4.34 10.27 -3.31
C ASN A 34 -3.05 9.67 -2.72
N ILE A 35 -3.09 9.24 -1.46
CA ILE A 35 -1.99 8.52 -0.81
C ILE A 35 -1.78 7.15 -1.46
N SER A 36 -2.86 6.41 -1.69
CA SER A 36 -2.80 5.10 -2.35
C SER A 36 -2.25 5.17 -3.77
N ALA A 37 -2.36 6.32 -4.44
CA ALA A 37 -1.76 6.55 -5.75
C ALA A 37 -0.21 6.50 -5.71
N MET A 38 0.42 6.59 -4.51
CA MET A 38 1.87 6.45 -4.36
C MET A 38 2.38 5.09 -4.85
N SER A 39 1.59 4.03 -4.76
CA SER A 39 1.96 2.71 -5.27
C SER A 39 2.22 2.69 -6.77
N LYS A 40 1.55 3.56 -7.53
CA LYS A 40 1.70 3.65 -9.00
C LYS A 40 3.02 4.29 -9.43
N ILE A 41 3.72 4.99 -8.54
CA ILE A 41 5.03 5.58 -8.83
C ILE A 41 6.20 4.66 -8.47
N VAL A 42 5.93 3.52 -7.85
CA VAL A 42 6.90 2.44 -7.65
C VAL A 42 7.12 1.74 -8.98
N LYS A 43 8.14 2.10 -9.73
CA LYS A 43 8.38 1.65 -11.11
C LYS A 43 7.25 2.10 -12.06
N PRO A 44 7.19 3.41 -12.35
CA PRO A 44 6.11 3.96 -13.13
C PRO A 44 6.03 3.30 -14.51
N ASN A 45 4.87 2.72 -14.80
CA ASN A 45 4.55 2.29 -16.15
C ASN A 45 4.26 3.55 -16.98
N LYS A 46 5.05 3.82 -18.01
CA LYS A 46 4.90 4.97 -18.88
C LYS A 46 3.51 5.08 -19.54
N LYS A 47 2.76 3.99 -19.62
CA LYS A 47 1.36 3.98 -20.09
C LYS A 47 0.36 4.50 -19.03
N ILE A 48 0.76 4.54 -17.75
CA ILE A 48 -0.13 4.88 -16.63
C ILE A 48 0.29 6.19 -15.96
N VAL A 49 1.57 6.53 -16.00
CA VAL A 49 2.14 7.70 -15.33
C VAL A 49 2.89 8.55 -16.33
N GLU A 50 2.41 9.78 -16.54
CA GLU A 50 3.14 10.78 -17.31
C GLU A 50 4.28 11.36 -16.46
N ILE A 51 5.48 11.42 -17.03
CA ILE A 51 6.68 11.92 -16.35
C ILE A 51 7.09 13.24 -16.99
N LYS A 52 7.08 14.33 -16.22
CA LYS A 52 7.60 15.64 -16.60
C LYS A 52 8.88 15.94 -15.84
N LYS A 53 9.92 16.33 -16.54
CA LYS A 53 11.22 16.71 -15.96
C LYS A 53 11.41 18.21 -16.02
N ASP A 54 11.78 18.79 -14.90
CA ASP A 54 12.20 20.17 -14.79
C ASP A 54 13.69 20.19 -14.46
N GLU A 55 14.52 20.48 -15.45
CA GLU A 55 15.98 20.48 -15.31
C GLU A 55 16.47 21.68 -14.51
N ILE A 56 15.76 22.82 -14.57
CA ILE A 56 16.13 24.05 -13.86
C ILE A 56 15.99 23.84 -12.36
N ASN A 57 14.84 23.32 -11.92
CA ASN A 57 14.56 23.08 -10.52
C ASN A 57 15.03 21.70 -10.03
N ASN A 58 15.65 20.93 -10.90
CA ASN A 58 16.09 19.57 -10.62
C ASN A 58 14.99 18.70 -9.99
N THR A 59 13.78 18.77 -10.58
CA THR A 59 12.61 18.02 -10.11
C THR A 59 12.03 17.14 -11.20
N GLU A 60 11.34 16.09 -10.77
CA GLU A 60 10.60 15.18 -11.62
C GLU A 60 9.16 15.11 -11.12
N THR A 61 8.19 15.42 -11.99
CA THR A 61 6.76 15.34 -11.68
C THR A 61 6.18 14.09 -12.30
N LEU A 62 5.60 13.24 -11.47
CA LEU A 62 4.94 11.99 -11.84
C LEU A 62 3.42 12.20 -11.75
N ILE A 63 2.74 12.34 -12.89
CA ILE A 63 1.30 12.56 -12.97
C ILE A 63 0.61 11.21 -13.04
N VAL A 64 -0.10 10.85 -11.97
CA VAL A 64 -0.74 9.55 -11.80
C VAL A 64 -2.15 9.53 -12.38
N ASN A 65 -2.85 10.66 -12.27
CA ASN A 65 -4.19 10.87 -12.81
C ASN A 65 -4.48 12.37 -12.91
N SER A 66 -5.68 12.75 -13.33
CA SER A 66 -6.08 14.17 -13.47
C SER A 66 -6.04 14.95 -12.14
N GLU A 67 -6.13 14.29 -11.01
CA GLU A 67 -6.23 14.91 -9.69
C GLU A 67 -4.94 14.82 -8.88
N THR A 68 -4.08 13.81 -9.12
CA THR A 68 -2.94 13.51 -8.25
C THR A 68 -1.64 13.41 -9.03
N SER A 69 -0.65 14.17 -8.59
CA SER A 69 0.73 14.03 -9.05
C SER A 69 1.71 14.04 -7.85
N PHE A 70 2.93 13.58 -8.12
CA PHE A 70 4.02 13.56 -7.14
C PHE A 70 5.20 14.34 -7.70
N ILE A 71 5.76 15.21 -6.90
CA ILE A 71 6.98 15.94 -7.24
C ILE A 71 8.12 15.35 -6.43
N LEU A 72 9.16 14.91 -7.11
CA LEU A 72 10.38 14.34 -6.54
C LEU A 72 11.55 15.27 -6.85
N LYS A 73 12.32 15.64 -5.84
CA LYS A 73 13.60 16.32 -6.06
C LYS A 73 14.64 15.31 -6.53
N LYS A 74 15.30 15.59 -7.64
CA LYS A 74 16.23 14.68 -8.32
C LYS A 74 17.57 14.44 -7.58
N LEU A 75 17.89 15.17 -6.54
CA LEU A 75 19.19 15.14 -5.86
C LEU A 75 19.60 13.72 -5.44
N GLY A 76 20.13 12.93 -6.39
CA GLY A 76 20.67 11.58 -6.15
C GLY A 76 19.64 10.54 -5.71
N MET A 77 18.35 10.79 -5.89
CA MET A 77 17.29 9.92 -5.38
C MET A 77 17.16 8.63 -6.17
N LYS A 78 17.32 7.52 -5.50
CA LYS A 78 16.78 6.23 -5.95
C LYS A 78 15.26 6.38 -6.09
N GLN A 79 14.69 5.78 -7.11
CA GLN A 79 13.24 5.75 -7.32
C GLN A 79 12.48 5.29 -6.06
N VAL A 80 11.26 5.77 -5.87
CA VAL A 80 10.34 5.25 -4.86
C VAL A 80 10.24 3.73 -5.02
N THR A 81 10.41 3.02 -3.92
CA THR A 81 10.43 1.56 -3.91
C THR A 81 9.23 1.00 -3.15
N GLN A 82 8.99 -0.30 -3.27
CA GLN A 82 8.00 -1.00 -2.46
C GLN A 82 8.24 -0.77 -0.96
N LYS A 83 9.49 -0.76 -0.53
CA LYS A 83 9.85 -0.47 0.87
C LYS A 83 9.44 0.92 1.32
N THR A 84 9.50 1.91 0.42
CA THR A 84 9.03 3.28 0.69
C THR A 84 7.54 3.28 1.04
N ILE A 85 6.72 2.53 0.28
CA ILE A 85 5.28 2.40 0.54
C ILE A 85 5.02 1.68 1.87
N MET A 86 5.68 0.56 2.08
CA MET A 86 5.54 -0.21 3.32
C MET A 86 5.93 0.63 4.55
N LEU A 87 7.02 1.38 4.46
CA LEU A 87 7.44 2.28 5.52
C LEU A 87 6.40 3.39 5.75
N PHE A 88 5.82 3.95 4.68
CA PHE A 88 4.77 4.95 4.81
C PHE A 88 3.53 4.39 5.52
N ASP A 89 3.09 3.20 5.16
CA ASP A 89 1.95 2.54 5.81
C ASP A 89 2.24 2.24 7.29
N PHE A 90 3.46 1.81 7.61
CA PHE A 90 3.92 1.66 9.00
C PHE A 90 3.90 2.98 9.77
N LEU A 91 4.41 4.06 9.18
CA LEU A 91 4.37 5.39 9.81
C LEU A 91 2.93 5.88 10.01
N THR A 92 2.03 5.52 9.12
CA THR A 92 0.60 5.83 9.26
C THR A 92 -0.01 5.12 10.47
N GLU A 93 0.31 3.83 10.69
CA GLU A 93 -0.14 3.10 11.88
C GLU A 93 0.37 3.73 13.17
N GLU A 94 1.67 4.02 13.24
CA GLU A 94 2.27 4.67 14.40
C GLU A 94 1.66 6.07 14.66
N LEU A 95 1.38 6.82 13.59
CA LEU A 95 0.69 8.10 13.67
C LEU A 95 -0.72 7.95 14.23
N LEU A 96 -1.48 6.99 13.74
CA LEU A 96 -2.84 6.71 14.18
C LEU A 96 -2.85 6.27 15.66
N ALA A 97 -1.92 5.42 16.08
CA ALA A 97 -1.77 4.99 17.46
C ALA A 97 -1.51 6.19 18.40
N ASN A 98 -0.63 7.11 17.97
CA ASN A 98 -0.27 8.29 18.76
C ASN A 98 -1.37 9.36 18.83
N ASN A 99 -2.28 9.40 17.86
CA ASN A 99 -3.31 10.44 17.76
C ASN A 99 -4.75 9.92 17.99
N SER A 100 -4.92 8.65 18.31
CA SER A 100 -6.24 7.98 18.38
C SER A 100 -7.26 8.62 19.34
N TYR A 101 -6.79 9.40 20.31
CA TYR A 101 -7.65 10.06 21.30
C TYR A 101 -7.48 11.59 21.35
N LYS A 102 -6.70 12.16 20.43
CA LYS A 102 -6.41 13.60 20.45
C LYS A 102 -7.45 14.38 19.66
N GLN A 103 -7.88 15.52 20.22
CA GLN A 103 -8.67 16.50 19.47
C GLN A 103 -7.82 17.12 18.36
N VAL A 104 -8.45 17.51 17.25
CA VAL A 104 -7.80 18.10 16.06
C VAL A 104 -6.80 19.22 16.37
N LYS A 105 -7.03 19.96 17.46
CA LYS A 105 -6.13 21.06 17.87
C LYS A 105 -4.76 20.60 18.40
N ASN A 106 -4.62 19.36 18.82
CA ASN A 106 -3.44 18.81 19.47
C ASN A 106 -2.83 17.65 18.69
N ILE A 107 -2.97 17.66 17.37
CA ILE A 107 -2.36 16.65 16.50
C ILE A 107 -0.83 16.73 16.65
N ASP A 108 -0.22 15.59 16.92
CA ASP A 108 1.23 15.43 16.94
C ASP A 108 1.68 14.80 15.61
N PRO A 109 2.35 15.57 14.73
CA PRO A 109 2.84 15.06 13.46
C PRO A 109 4.08 14.20 13.60
N LYS A 110 4.65 14.10 14.82
CA LYS A 110 5.84 13.32 15.08
C LYS A 110 5.50 11.86 15.26
N VAL A 111 6.13 11.03 14.46
CA VAL A 111 6.12 9.58 14.61
C VAL A 111 7.45 9.13 15.17
N SER A 112 7.44 8.35 16.24
CA SER A 112 8.65 7.83 16.89
C SER A 112 8.48 6.33 17.17
N PHE A 113 9.50 5.54 16.82
CA PHE A 113 9.48 4.09 17.00
C PHE A 113 10.88 3.55 17.29
N SER A 114 10.96 2.34 17.87
CA SER A 114 12.24 1.68 18.07
C SER A 114 12.68 0.94 16.79
N LEU A 115 14.00 0.92 16.54
CA LEU A 115 14.57 0.14 15.45
C LEU A 115 14.30 -1.36 15.59
N GLU A 116 14.20 -1.84 16.83
CA GLU A 116 13.92 -3.24 17.13
C GLU A 116 12.51 -3.63 16.70
N TYR A 117 11.50 -2.84 17.08
CA TYR A 117 10.11 -3.05 16.67
C TYR A 117 9.95 -3.01 15.13
N TYR A 118 10.60 -2.03 14.49
CA TYR A 118 10.61 -1.99 13.02
C TYR A 118 11.23 -3.25 12.42
N ALA A 119 12.39 -3.69 12.95
CA ALA A 119 13.06 -4.89 12.46
C ALA A 119 12.18 -6.13 12.62
N GLU A 120 11.54 -6.31 13.77
CA GLU A 120 10.62 -7.41 14.05
C GLU A 120 9.46 -7.43 13.05
N LEU A 121 8.75 -6.30 12.88
CA LEU A 121 7.62 -6.19 11.97
C LEU A 121 7.99 -6.53 10.52
N PHE A 122 9.18 -6.12 10.09
CA PHE A 122 9.68 -6.38 8.73
C PHE A 122 10.48 -7.68 8.59
N GLY A 123 10.42 -8.56 9.60
CA GLY A 123 11.11 -9.86 9.59
C GLY A 123 12.64 -9.76 9.49
N ARG A 124 13.22 -8.66 9.99
CA ARG A 124 14.66 -8.37 9.92
C ARG A 124 15.35 -8.80 11.22
N LYS A 125 16.52 -9.40 11.10
CA LYS A 125 17.35 -9.66 12.26
C LYS A 125 17.78 -8.35 12.93
N PHE A 126 17.94 -8.37 14.25
CA PHE A 126 18.35 -7.21 15.05
C PHE A 126 19.46 -7.58 16.05
N ASP A 127 20.26 -8.55 15.70
CA ASP A 127 21.19 -9.26 16.58
C ASP A 127 22.59 -8.61 16.70
N SER A 128 23.00 -7.80 15.72
CA SER A 128 24.35 -7.26 15.70
C SER A 128 24.41 -5.74 15.54
N LYS A 129 25.51 -5.13 15.97
CA LYS A 129 25.79 -3.69 15.77
C LYS A 129 25.80 -3.34 14.28
N TYR A 130 26.33 -4.24 13.44
CA TYR A 130 26.37 -4.05 11.99
C TYR A 130 24.97 -3.96 11.39
N VAL A 131 24.09 -4.91 11.71
CA VAL A 131 22.70 -4.93 11.25
C VAL A 131 21.96 -3.68 11.70
N ARG A 132 22.11 -3.26 12.96
CA ARG A 132 21.49 -2.03 13.49
C ARG A 132 21.95 -0.78 12.73
N THR A 133 23.25 -0.69 12.43
CA THR A 133 23.80 0.43 11.66
C THR A 133 23.29 0.45 10.22
N ALA A 134 23.24 -0.70 9.56
CA ALA A 134 22.71 -0.83 8.21
C ALA A 134 21.22 -0.45 8.14
N LEU A 135 20.43 -0.93 9.10
CA LEU A 135 19.01 -0.61 9.19
C LEU A 135 18.75 0.88 9.41
N ARG A 136 19.53 1.51 10.30
CA ARG A 136 19.45 2.95 10.53
C ARG A 136 19.78 3.73 9.26
N LYS A 137 20.84 3.34 8.55
CA LYS A 137 21.23 3.98 7.28
C LYS A 137 20.10 3.86 6.25
N GLU A 138 19.50 2.67 6.10
CA GLU A 138 18.38 2.43 5.19
C GLU A 138 17.19 3.36 5.52
N LEU A 139 16.79 3.42 6.79
CA LEU A 139 15.68 4.30 7.23
C LEU A 139 16.00 5.77 7.04
N THR A 140 17.24 6.19 7.29
CA THR A 140 17.67 7.56 7.04
C THR A 140 17.56 7.94 5.56
N GLU A 141 17.90 7.03 4.65
CA GLU A 141 17.74 7.22 3.22
C GLU A 141 16.25 7.34 2.82
N GLU A 142 15.37 6.50 3.39
CA GLU A 142 13.93 6.58 3.14
C GLU A 142 13.31 7.87 3.71
N PHE A 143 13.72 8.30 4.90
CA PHE A 143 13.25 9.56 5.48
C PHE A 143 13.68 10.78 4.65
N SER A 144 14.90 10.75 4.11
CA SER A 144 15.36 11.79 3.18
C SER A 144 14.53 11.82 1.89
N ARG A 145 14.03 10.65 1.43
CA ARG A 145 13.08 10.59 0.30
C ARG A 145 11.77 11.25 0.65
N PHE A 146 11.19 10.95 1.82
CA PHE A 146 9.95 11.58 2.26
C PHE A 146 10.07 13.11 2.35
N GLN A 147 11.20 13.63 2.81
CA GLN A 147 11.45 15.09 2.85
C GLN A 147 11.51 15.73 1.46
N SER A 148 11.95 14.99 0.45
CA SER A 148 12.10 15.47 -0.92
C SER A 148 10.91 15.16 -1.82
N MET A 149 9.87 14.55 -1.28
CA MET A 149 8.66 14.18 -2.02
C MET A 149 7.48 15.04 -1.60
N LYS A 150 6.71 15.50 -2.60
CA LYS A 150 5.43 16.20 -2.41
C LYS A 150 4.32 15.47 -3.14
N ILE A 151 3.13 15.47 -2.55
CA ILE A 151 1.89 15.10 -3.21
C ILE A 151 1.21 16.39 -3.65
N VAL A 152 0.86 16.50 -4.91
CA VAL A 152 0.08 17.62 -5.45
C VAL A 152 -1.31 17.10 -5.81
N ILE A 153 -2.33 17.73 -5.25
CA ILE A 153 -3.73 17.37 -5.42
C ILE A 153 -4.45 18.55 -6.05
N LYS A 154 -5.05 18.32 -7.21
CA LYS A 154 -5.91 19.31 -7.87
C LYS A 154 -7.30 19.27 -7.27
N LYS A 155 -7.84 20.44 -6.98
CA LYS A 155 -9.20 20.63 -6.50
C LYS A 155 -10.16 20.81 -7.68
N GLU A 156 -11.43 20.60 -7.42
CA GLU A 156 -12.51 20.80 -8.42
C GLU A 156 -12.62 22.26 -8.89
N ASP A 157 -12.25 23.21 -8.04
CA ASP A 157 -12.22 24.65 -8.34
C ASP A 157 -11.00 25.09 -9.18
N GLY A 158 -10.16 24.15 -9.60
CA GLY A 158 -8.92 24.40 -10.34
C GLY A 158 -7.71 24.77 -9.47
N GLY A 159 -7.90 24.92 -8.16
CA GLY A 159 -6.80 25.13 -7.21
C GLY A 159 -5.95 23.87 -7.01
N GLU A 160 -4.75 24.05 -6.44
CA GLU A 160 -3.84 22.95 -6.12
C GLU A 160 -3.45 22.99 -4.64
N VAL A 161 -3.31 21.81 -4.03
CA VAL A 161 -2.72 21.63 -2.71
C VAL A 161 -1.45 20.82 -2.85
N SER A 162 -0.35 21.36 -2.36
CA SER A 162 0.96 20.69 -2.37
C SER A 162 1.35 20.33 -0.93
N LEU A 163 1.41 19.05 -0.62
CA LEU A 163 1.73 18.50 0.69
C LEU A 163 3.09 17.83 0.65
N SER A 164 4.02 18.25 1.49
CA SER A 164 5.26 17.49 1.72
C SER A 164 4.95 16.21 2.48
N LEU A 165 5.71 15.13 2.25
CA LEU A 165 5.50 13.92 3.06
C LEU A 165 6.10 14.09 4.46
N ALA A 166 7.24 14.77 4.59
CA ALA A 166 7.86 15.02 5.89
C ALA A 166 8.60 16.35 5.90
N SER A 167 8.67 16.97 7.08
CA SER A 167 9.41 18.22 7.32
C SER A 167 10.79 17.99 7.94
N GLY A 168 11.01 16.88 8.64
CA GLY A 168 12.27 16.58 9.29
C GLY A 168 12.31 15.19 9.92
N TYR A 169 13.49 14.73 10.29
CA TYR A 169 13.66 13.48 11.02
C TYR A 169 14.82 13.54 12.02
N ASN A 170 14.81 12.65 12.99
CA ASN A 170 15.89 12.47 13.95
C ASN A 170 16.21 10.98 14.14
N THR A 171 17.50 10.69 14.27
CA THR A 171 18.02 9.33 14.47
C THR A 171 18.87 9.30 15.72
N SER A 172 18.31 8.95 16.86
CA SER A 172 19.03 8.93 18.13
C SER A 172 19.01 7.56 18.77
N GLY A 173 20.18 7.03 19.09
CA GLY A 173 20.32 5.78 19.82
C GLY A 173 19.61 4.60 19.12
N LYS A 174 18.62 4.00 19.79
CA LYS A 174 17.78 2.91 19.27
C LYS A 174 16.45 3.38 18.70
N THR A 175 16.20 4.69 18.72
CA THR A 175 14.93 5.29 18.31
C THR A 175 15.11 6.07 17.01
N MET A 176 14.11 5.97 16.14
CA MET A 176 13.96 6.80 14.95
C MET A 176 12.72 7.65 15.11
N SER A 177 12.76 8.87 14.62
CA SER A 177 11.57 9.71 14.55
C SER A 177 11.53 10.53 13.27
N ILE A 178 10.33 10.79 12.77
CA ILE A 178 10.08 11.61 11.60
C ILE A 178 8.91 12.56 11.91
N ASN A 179 9.02 13.80 11.45
CA ASN A 179 7.92 14.74 11.50
C ASN A 179 7.24 14.77 10.14
N LEU A 180 6.02 14.25 10.06
CA LEU A 180 5.20 14.33 8.86
C LEU A 180 4.70 15.77 8.68
N ASP A 181 4.31 16.12 7.46
CA ASP A 181 3.64 17.39 7.20
C ASP A 181 2.28 17.43 7.92
N ILE A 182 1.95 18.52 8.58
CA ILE A 182 0.73 18.61 9.41
C ILE A 182 -0.55 18.50 8.58
N ASP A 183 -0.56 19.00 7.34
CA ASP A 183 -1.72 18.91 6.47
C ASP A 183 -1.85 17.50 5.86
N LEU A 184 -0.73 16.82 5.62
CA LEU A 184 -0.73 15.39 5.29
C LEU A 184 -1.29 14.58 6.46
N VAL A 185 -0.88 14.87 7.69
CA VAL A 185 -1.40 14.20 8.89
C VAL A 185 -2.90 14.40 9.02
N ARG A 186 -3.39 15.63 8.84
CA ARG A 186 -4.84 15.91 8.82
C ARG A 186 -5.55 15.11 7.74
N MET A 187 -4.97 15.01 6.56
CA MET A 187 -5.54 14.21 5.47
C MET A 187 -5.60 12.73 5.83
N ILE A 188 -4.55 12.16 6.44
CA ILE A 188 -4.52 10.78 6.91
C ILE A 188 -5.61 10.53 7.95
N LEU A 189 -5.66 11.37 8.98
CA LEU A 189 -6.60 11.22 10.09
C LEU A 189 -8.06 11.40 9.69
N ASN A 190 -8.34 12.16 8.62
CA ASN A 190 -9.69 12.36 8.06
C ASN A 190 -10.06 11.35 6.97
N SER A 191 -9.18 10.41 6.66
CA SER A 191 -9.42 9.44 5.60
C SER A 191 -10.00 8.14 6.14
N PRO A 192 -10.77 7.40 5.34
CA PRO A 192 -11.17 6.05 5.69
C PRO A 192 -9.94 5.20 6.02
N LEU A 193 -10.08 4.36 7.04
CA LEU A 193 -9.05 3.40 7.43
C LEU A 193 -9.39 2.02 6.90
N THR A 194 -8.37 1.22 6.73
CA THR A 194 -8.49 -0.23 6.48
C THR A 194 -7.50 -0.96 7.36
N ILE A 195 -7.73 -2.24 7.54
CA ILE A 195 -6.81 -3.10 8.29
C ILE A 195 -5.97 -3.92 7.34
N LEU A 196 -4.74 -4.21 7.76
CA LEU A 196 -3.78 -4.99 7.00
C LEU A 196 -3.11 -5.98 7.95
N PRO A 197 -3.02 -7.29 7.62
CA PRO A 197 -2.27 -8.25 8.43
C PRO A 197 -0.81 -7.83 8.57
N LYS A 198 -0.25 -7.89 9.77
CA LYS A 198 1.18 -7.59 10.01
C LYS A 198 2.11 -8.47 9.18
N THR A 199 1.70 -9.70 8.92
CA THR A 199 2.45 -10.63 8.07
C THR A 199 2.65 -10.12 6.64
N SER A 200 1.85 -9.14 6.18
CA SER A 200 2.05 -8.47 4.89
C SER A 200 3.40 -7.76 4.81
N PHE A 201 3.93 -7.26 5.93
CA PHE A 201 5.23 -6.60 5.99
C PHE A 201 6.43 -7.56 5.86
N LEU A 202 6.21 -8.85 6.03
CA LEU A 202 7.24 -9.88 5.84
C LEU A 202 7.52 -10.15 4.36
N ASP A 203 6.60 -9.78 3.47
CA ASP A 203 6.73 -10.01 2.03
C ASP A 203 6.74 -8.72 1.23
N ASN A 204 7.90 -8.08 1.21
CA ASN A 204 8.12 -6.87 0.42
C ASN A 204 7.74 -7.02 -1.07
N GLU A 205 7.84 -8.24 -1.61
CA GLU A 205 7.60 -8.45 -3.03
C GLU A 205 6.12 -8.45 -3.42
N ASN A 206 5.27 -8.98 -2.55
CA ASN A 206 3.84 -9.15 -2.81
C ASN A 206 2.97 -8.21 -1.96
N TYR A 207 3.60 -7.23 -1.31
CA TYR A 207 2.94 -6.31 -0.39
C TYR A 207 1.72 -5.62 -1.02
N GLU A 208 1.84 -5.09 -2.23
CA GLU A 208 0.74 -4.37 -2.88
C GLU A 208 -0.46 -5.27 -3.18
N LEU A 209 -0.22 -6.52 -3.61
CA LEU A 209 -1.30 -7.47 -3.82
C LEU A 209 -1.96 -7.87 -2.50
N SER A 210 -1.16 -8.12 -1.47
CA SER A 210 -1.62 -8.40 -0.12
C SER A 210 -2.47 -7.23 0.44
N LYS A 211 -1.96 -6.01 0.32
CA LYS A 211 -2.68 -4.78 0.70
C LYS A 211 -3.98 -4.63 -0.09
N LYS A 212 -3.98 -4.94 -1.39
CA LYS A 212 -5.18 -4.86 -2.23
C LYS A 212 -6.25 -5.85 -1.79
N LEU A 213 -5.88 -7.10 -1.50
CA LEU A 213 -6.80 -8.13 -1.00
C LEU A 213 -7.41 -7.68 0.33
N SER A 214 -6.58 -7.31 1.30
CA SER A 214 -7.02 -6.89 2.61
C SER A 214 -7.90 -5.64 2.57
N THR A 215 -7.49 -4.60 1.84
CA THR A 215 -8.27 -3.38 1.69
C THR A 215 -9.64 -3.65 1.06
N HIS A 216 -9.70 -4.51 0.05
CA HIS A 216 -10.96 -4.87 -0.60
C HIS A 216 -11.87 -5.67 0.31
N TYR A 217 -11.30 -6.61 1.08
CA TYR A 217 -12.04 -7.46 2.01
C TYR A 217 -12.72 -6.65 3.12
N HIS A 218 -12.00 -5.68 3.68
CA HIS A 218 -12.46 -4.88 4.82
C HIS A 218 -13.18 -3.58 4.44
N LEU A 219 -13.43 -3.34 3.15
CA LEU A 219 -14.12 -2.13 2.71
C LEU A 219 -15.64 -2.29 2.87
N ASP A 220 -16.24 -1.44 3.70
CA ASP A 220 -17.68 -1.43 4.01
C ASP A 220 -18.62 -1.53 2.82
N GLY A 221 -18.35 -0.73 1.80
CA GLY A 221 -19.16 -0.75 0.60
C GLY A 221 -19.17 -2.10 -0.12
N ASN A 222 -18.08 -2.86 0.00
CA ASN A 222 -17.95 -4.20 -0.57
C ASN A 222 -18.65 -5.23 0.32
N ILE A 223 -18.50 -5.09 1.66
CA ILE A 223 -19.17 -5.96 2.63
C ILE A 223 -20.68 -5.85 2.48
N LYS A 224 -21.22 -4.64 2.44
CA LYS A 224 -22.66 -4.38 2.28
C LYS A 224 -23.24 -4.96 0.99
N LYS A 225 -22.41 -5.04 -0.08
CA LYS A 225 -22.79 -5.63 -1.37
C LYS A 225 -22.52 -7.13 -1.46
N GLY A 226 -21.93 -7.73 -0.43
CA GLY A 226 -21.51 -9.12 -0.44
C GLY A 226 -20.38 -9.44 -1.42
N ASN A 227 -19.61 -8.42 -1.85
CA ASN A 227 -18.55 -8.53 -2.86
C ASN A 227 -17.15 -8.34 -2.27
N ASN A 228 -17.02 -8.31 -0.96
CA ASN A 228 -15.75 -8.03 -0.27
C ASN A 228 -14.69 -9.11 -0.48
N ASN A 229 -15.08 -10.31 -0.85
CA ASN A 229 -14.21 -11.45 -1.02
C ASN A 229 -14.08 -11.93 -2.48
N ILE A 230 -14.33 -11.07 -3.46
CA ILE A 230 -14.20 -11.40 -4.88
C ILE A 230 -13.49 -10.26 -5.63
N LEU A 231 -12.40 -10.56 -6.32
CA LEU A 231 -11.66 -9.61 -7.15
C LEU A 231 -11.43 -10.17 -8.54
N SER A 232 -11.56 -9.32 -9.56
CA SER A 232 -11.26 -9.75 -10.94
C SER A 232 -9.76 -10.05 -11.10
N VAL A 233 -9.44 -11.03 -11.91
CA VAL A 233 -8.06 -11.35 -12.27
C VAL A 233 -7.35 -10.12 -12.83
N LYS A 234 -8.02 -9.31 -13.65
CA LYS A 234 -7.46 -8.06 -14.16
C LYS A 234 -6.98 -7.14 -13.03
N THR A 235 -7.79 -6.95 -11.98
CA THR A 235 -7.43 -6.12 -10.82
C THR A 235 -6.24 -6.69 -10.05
N LEU A 236 -6.17 -8.02 -9.92
CA LEU A 236 -5.06 -8.69 -9.25
C LEU A 236 -3.75 -8.55 -10.04
N LEU A 237 -3.80 -8.68 -11.36
CA LEU A 237 -2.64 -8.46 -12.23
C LEU A 237 -2.14 -7.02 -12.17
N GLU A 238 -3.04 -6.05 -12.16
CA GLU A 238 -2.69 -4.63 -11.97
C GLU A 238 -2.04 -4.38 -10.60
N ALA A 239 -2.56 -4.99 -9.54
CA ALA A 239 -2.02 -4.86 -8.18
C ALA A 239 -0.68 -5.60 -7.98
N SER A 240 -0.41 -6.66 -8.75
CA SER A 240 0.87 -7.37 -8.69
C SER A 240 2.03 -6.57 -9.31
N GLY A 241 1.73 -5.48 -9.99
CA GLY A 241 2.70 -4.57 -10.57
C GLY A 241 3.63 -5.27 -11.57
N THR A 242 4.95 -5.01 -11.45
CA THR A 242 5.96 -5.58 -12.37
C THR A 242 6.36 -7.02 -12.06
N LYS A 243 5.75 -7.66 -11.07
CA LYS A 243 6.05 -9.06 -10.71
C LYS A 243 5.52 -10.04 -11.73
N ILE A 244 4.38 -9.69 -12.32
CA ILE A 244 3.80 -10.43 -13.44
C ILE A 244 4.01 -9.59 -14.69
N PRO A 245 4.69 -10.12 -15.72
CA PRO A 245 4.90 -9.39 -16.97
C PRO A 245 3.57 -9.11 -17.67
N SER A 246 3.51 -8.04 -18.45
CA SER A 246 2.34 -7.78 -19.29
C SER A 246 2.18 -8.85 -20.36
N TYR A 247 0.96 -9.05 -20.85
CA TYR A 247 0.70 -9.99 -21.93
C TYR A 247 1.51 -9.66 -23.19
N ASP A 248 1.60 -8.37 -23.54
CA ASP A 248 2.37 -7.90 -24.71
C ASP A 248 3.86 -8.24 -24.57
N ASP A 249 4.46 -8.07 -23.38
CA ASP A 249 5.86 -8.41 -23.13
C ASP A 249 6.11 -9.93 -23.24
N VAL A 250 5.14 -10.73 -22.81
CA VAL A 250 5.24 -12.19 -22.91
C VAL A 250 5.11 -12.65 -24.34
N MET A 251 4.16 -12.11 -25.11
CA MET A 251 3.91 -12.48 -26.51
C MET A 251 5.02 -11.98 -27.43
N SER A 252 5.54 -10.77 -27.23
CA SER A 252 6.68 -10.26 -28.00
C SER A 252 7.95 -11.12 -27.84
N SER A 253 8.07 -11.81 -26.71
CA SER A 253 9.17 -12.74 -26.43
C SER A 253 8.89 -14.17 -26.85
N ASN A 254 7.79 -14.43 -27.56
CA ASN A 254 7.34 -15.77 -28.00
C ASN A 254 7.27 -16.80 -26.84
N ARG A 255 6.79 -16.37 -25.66
CA ARG A 255 6.75 -17.18 -24.45
C ARG A 255 5.31 -17.62 -24.13
N ALA A 256 5.19 -18.76 -23.46
CA ALA A 256 3.91 -19.30 -23.00
C ALA A 256 3.29 -18.40 -21.90
N TRP A 257 2.26 -17.62 -22.25
CA TRP A 257 1.62 -16.68 -21.34
C TRP A 257 1.05 -17.34 -20.07
N LYS A 258 0.48 -18.54 -20.18
CA LYS A 258 -0.01 -19.28 -19.01
C LYS A 258 1.11 -19.47 -17.96
N LYS A 259 2.28 -19.94 -18.39
CA LYS A 259 3.41 -20.16 -17.50
C LYS A 259 3.93 -18.86 -16.86
N ARG A 260 3.89 -17.76 -17.60
CA ARG A 260 4.48 -16.48 -17.15
C ARG A 260 3.50 -15.61 -16.38
N ILE A 261 2.20 -15.73 -16.64
CA ILE A 261 1.16 -14.89 -16.03
C ILE A 261 0.34 -15.71 -15.06
N VAL A 262 -0.34 -16.79 -15.51
CA VAL A 262 -1.22 -17.57 -14.64
C VAL A 262 -0.45 -18.23 -13.50
N ASN A 263 0.55 -19.06 -13.83
CA ASN A 263 1.32 -19.76 -12.79
C ASN A 263 2.00 -18.76 -11.82
N LYS A 264 2.41 -17.59 -12.34
CA LYS A 264 3.02 -16.58 -11.46
C LYS A 264 2.03 -15.93 -10.53
N LEU A 265 0.79 -15.68 -10.99
CA LEU A 265 -0.29 -15.22 -10.12
C LEU A 265 -0.62 -16.27 -9.06
N ASP A 266 -0.72 -17.54 -9.45
CA ASP A 266 -0.96 -18.68 -8.53
C ASP A 266 0.14 -18.77 -7.47
N GLU A 267 1.41 -18.67 -7.85
CA GLU A 267 2.55 -18.65 -6.90
C GLU A 267 2.42 -17.53 -5.86
N ILE A 268 2.06 -16.33 -6.31
CA ILE A 268 1.91 -15.16 -5.44
C ILE A 268 0.71 -15.35 -4.50
N LEU A 269 -0.45 -15.75 -5.03
CA LEU A 269 -1.65 -15.99 -4.24
C LEU A 269 -1.44 -17.11 -3.21
N ASN A 270 -0.78 -18.20 -3.60
CA ASN A 270 -0.44 -19.29 -2.69
C ASN A 270 0.52 -18.84 -1.58
N LYS A 271 1.47 -17.96 -1.89
CA LYS A 271 2.39 -17.41 -0.89
C LYS A 271 1.65 -16.52 0.12
N ILE A 272 0.80 -15.61 -0.37
CA ILE A 272 -0.04 -14.76 0.48
C ILE A 272 -0.99 -15.62 1.31
N SER A 273 -1.61 -16.64 0.72
CA SER A 273 -2.49 -17.60 1.38
C SER A 273 -1.82 -18.23 2.61
N LYS A 274 -0.60 -18.74 2.43
CA LYS A 274 0.17 -19.36 3.53
C LYS A 274 0.56 -18.36 4.62
N GLN A 275 0.87 -17.13 4.25
CA GLN A 275 1.31 -16.09 5.20
C GLN A 275 0.18 -15.46 6.00
N GLN A 276 -1.00 -15.36 5.41
CA GLN A 276 -2.13 -14.61 5.97
C GLN A 276 -3.34 -15.46 6.31
N GLY A 277 -3.24 -16.79 6.17
CA GLY A 277 -4.37 -17.66 6.43
C GLY A 277 -5.55 -17.43 5.47
N ILE A 278 -5.28 -17.15 4.18
CA ILE A 278 -6.31 -16.93 3.17
C ILE A 278 -6.53 -18.22 2.38
N GLU A 279 -7.78 -18.62 2.21
CA GLU A 279 -8.18 -19.59 1.18
C GLU A 279 -8.63 -18.85 -0.07
N TRP A 280 -8.29 -19.38 -1.26
CA TRP A 280 -8.67 -18.75 -2.50
C TRP A 280 -8.95 -19.77 -3.62
N GLU A 281 -9.81 -19.38 -4.55
CA GLU A 281 -10.14 -20.16 -5.73
C GLU A 281 -10.51 -19.25 -6.91
N TYR A 282 -10.32 -19.72 -8.12
CA TYR A 282 -10.86 -19.05 -9.30
C TYR A 282 -12.36 -19.29 -9.42
N CYS A 283 -13.10 -18.26 -9.86
CA CYS A 283 -14.54 -18.35 -10.11
C CYS A 283 -14.96 -17.45 -11.27
N LEU A 284 -16.19 -17.62 -11.72
CA LEU A 284 -16.85 -16.69 -12.63
C LEU A 284 -17.43 -15.49 -11.86
N ALA A 285 -18.02 -14.56 -12.59
CA ALA A 285 -18.79 -13.47 -11.99
C ALA A 285 -19.86 -14.02 -11.02
N LYS A 286 -20.25 -13.23 -10.01
CA LYS A 286 -21.22 -13.64 -8.97
C LYS A 286 -20.79 -14.87 -8.14
N LYS A 287 -19.51 -15.20 -8.11
CA LYS A 287 -18.93 -16.33 -7.36
C LYS A 287 -19.37 -17.72 -7.86
N GLU A 288 -19.79 -17.81 -9.08
CA GLU A 288 -20.13 -19.08 -9.71
C GLU A 288 -18.85 -19.92 -9.89
N PRO A 289 -18.88 -21.23 -9.59
CA PRO A 289 -17.70 -22.07 -9.74
C PRO A 289 -17.29 -22.19 -11.22
N LEU A 290 -16.01 -22.46 -11.46
CA LEU A 290 -15.52 -22.76 -12.80
C LEU A 290 -15.95 -24.18 -13.21
N GLU A 291 -16.56 -24.31 -14.36
CA GLU A 291 -16.88 -25.63 -14.98
C GLU A 291 -15.65 -26.28 -15.60
N VAL A 292 -14.62 -25.47 -15.93
CA VAL A 292 -13.39 -25.94 -16.59
C VAL A 292 -12.17 -25.65 -15.70
N GLN A 293 -11.15 -26.47 -15.82
CA GLN A 293 -9.90 -26.22 -15.11
C GLN A 293 -9.17 -25.00 -15.71
N ILE A 294 -8.48 -24.23 -14.87
CA ILE A 294 -7.75 -23.03 -15.30
C ILE A 294 -6.75 -23.32 -16.45
N LYS A 295 -6.18 -24.51 -16.49
CA LYS A 295 -5.28 -24.94 -17.55
C LYS A 295 -5.94 -25.06 -18.92
N ASP A 296 -7.27 -25.25 -18.97
CA ASP A 296 -8.04 -25.46 -20.18
C ASP A 296 -8.55 -24.15 -20.80
N ILE A 297 -8.38 -23.02 -20.10
CA ILE A 297 -8.71 -21.69 -20.63
C ILE A 297 -7.79 -21.38 -21.81
N LYS A 298 -8.39 -21.13 -22.98
CA LYS A 298 -7.64 -21.03 -24.24
C LYS A 298 -7.00 -19.68 -24.46
N THR A 299 -7.70 -18.59 -24.13
CA THR A 299 -7.26 -17.22 -24.45
C THR A 299 -6.94 -16.41 -23.20
N TYR A 300 -6.08 -15.42 -23.36
CA TYR A 300 -5.80 -14.46 -22.29
C TYR A 300 -7.03 -13.61 -21.95
N ASP A 301 -7.84 -13.25 -22.92
CA ASP A 301 -9.06 -12.49 -22.72
C ASP A 301 -10.08 -13.25 -21.85
N ASP A 302 -10.18 -14.57 -22.04
CA ASP A 302 -11.03 -15.39 -21.17
C ASP A 302 -10.47 -15.50 -19.75
N PHE A 303 -9.16 -15.54 -19.60
CA PHE A 303 -8.52 -15.48 -18.28
C PHE A 303 -8.81 -14.14 -17.57
N LEU A 304 -8.79 -13.02 -18.28
CA LEU A 304 -9.11 -11.70 -17.70
C LEU A 304 -10.57 -11.54 -17.25
N LYS A 305 -11.49 -12.37 -17.77
CA LYS A 305 -12.91 -12.39 -17.35
C LYS A 305 -13.12 -13.11 -16.02
N LEU A 306 -12.12 -13.86 -15.56
CA LEU A 306 -12.20 -14.59 -14.30
C LEU A 306 -12.08 -13.67 -13.09
N TYR A 307 -12.51 -14.23 -11.98
CA TYR A 307 -12.40 -13.67 -10.65
C TYR A 307 -11.66 -14.64 -9.74
N VAL A 308 -11.16 -14.12 -8.65
CA VAL A 308 -10.64 -14.88 -7.51
C VAL A 308 -11.57 -14.60 -6.33
N LYS A 309 -12.18 -15.63 -5.82
CA LYS A 309 -12.86 -15.63 -4.53
C LYS A 309 -11.84 -15.99 -3.46
N TYR A 310 -11.87 -15.29 -2.32
CA TYR A 310 -10.93 -15.53 -1.24
C TYR A 310 -11.58 -15.23 0.11
N GLU A 311 -11.13 -15.92 1.14
CA GLU A 311 -11.66 -15.79 2.50
C GLU A 311 -10.49 -15.89 3.49
N TYR A 312 -10.51 -15.05 4.52
CA TYR A 312 -9.59 -15.20 5.63
C TYR A 312 -10.10 -16.32 6.53
N LYS A 313 -9.23 -17.27 6.88
CA LYS A 313 -9.58 -18.32 7.83
C LYS A 313 -9.86 -17.66 9.17
N ASN A 314 -11.07 -17.85 9.65
CA ASN A 314 -11.39 -17.52 11.02
C ASN A 314 -10.65 -18.53 11.91
N ASP A 315 -9.67 -18.07 12.69
CA ASP A 315 -9.08 -18.80 13.80
C ASP A 315 -10.05 -18.91 14.96
#